data_da5e5d3eeb1bb63b55776e9f6c3845d1
#
_entry.id   da5e5d3eeb1bb63b55776e9f6c3845d1
#
_cell.length_a   1.000
_cell.length_b   1.000
_cell.length_c   1.000
_cell.angle_alpha   90.00
_cell.angle_beta   90.00
_cell.angle_gamma   90.00
#
_symmetry.space_group_name_H-M   'P 1'
#
loop_
_entity.id
_entity.type
_entity.pdbx_description
1 polymer ?
#
loop_
_entity_poly.entity_id
_entity_poly.type
_entity_poly.pdbx_seq_one_letter_code
_entity_poly.pdbx_strand_id
1 'polypeptide(L)'
;MRFTPFLTAALVCAFTYMLILERETLLAFAGVEKEETVEETVSNRIEDKPPVSVMVLKSKAKPVERGIVLRGQTAAFRLLDVKSETSGQVISTPLRAGTMVGEGELLCRLDEGTKKASLAEAKARLAEAQANNNASASLVQKGYASETTAISRVAQLEAAQAAVDRAEKEMDHLEIHAPFSGILETDTAEFGALMQPGATCARILELNPIKLVGFATEQQVKRIAVGGTAGARLIGGETVVGKLTFISRSSDPQTRTFKVEVTVPNENLKIRDGSTAEIYIALSGETGHLLPQSSLTLNDEGVIGVRVVNGETAKFMPVNIINETSDGFWVSGLGETAEVIVVGQEYVVTGRRVTVTYQQDES
;
A
#
# COMPACT_ATOMS: atom_id res chain seq x y z
N MET A 1 -60.63 66.55 22.56
CA MET A 1 -60.26 65.17 23.01
C MET A 1 -60.37 64.21 21.84
N ARG A 2 -59.22 63.66 21.36
CA ARG A 2 -59.15 62.84 20.13
C ARG A 2 -59.29 61.37 20.49
N PHE A 3 -60.51 60.81 20.34
CA PHE A 3 -60.80 59.38 20.55
C PHE A 3 -60.55 58.48 19.29
N THR A 4 -60.18 59.09 18.18
CA THR A 4 -60.04 58.41 16.88
C THR A 4 -58.92 57.40 16.84
N PRO A 5 -57.71 57.62 17.43
CA PRO A 5 -56.63 56.63 17.30
C PRO A 5 -56.83 55.31 18.07
N PHE A 6 -57.61 55.39 19.20
CA PHE A 6 -57.94 54.20 20.00
C PHE A 6 -58.94 53.27 19.27
N LEU A 7 -59.89 53.88 18.55
CA LEU A 7 -60.91 53.13 17.83
C LEU A 7 -60.31 52.40 16.61
N THR A 8 -59.35 53.04 15.92
CA THR A 8 -58.64 52.38 14.78
C THR A 8 -57.72 51.29 15.25
N ALA A 9 -57.05 51.44 16.38
CA ALA A 9 -56.17 50.37 16.92
C ALA A 9 -57.01 49.17 17.39
N ALA A 10 -58.18 49.38 18.02
CA ALA A 10 -59.07 48.29 18.42
C ALA A 10 -59.65 47.54 17.21
N LEU A 11 -59.94 48.23 16.11
CA LEU A 11 -60.49 47.65 14.89
C LEU A 11 -59.41 46.80 14.15
N VAL A 12 -58.16 47.27 14.14
CA VAL A 12 -57.05 46.53 13.59
C VAL A 12 -56.73 45.25 14.40
N CYS A 13 -56.78 45.38 15.74
CA CYS A 13 -56.59 44.21 16.62
C CYS A 13 -57.70 43.16 16.46
N ALA A 14 -58.96 43.60 16.33
CA ALA A 14 -60.09 42.70 16.08
C ALA A 14 -60.00 42.01 14.73
N PHE A 15 -59.55 42.75 13.70
CA PHE A 15 -59.39 42.21 12.38
C PHE A 15 -58.21 41.19 12.31
N THR A 16 -57.08 41.47 12.96
CA THR A 16 -55.94 40.50 13.05
C THR A 16 -56.32 39.31 13.94
N TYR A 17 -57.09 39.46 14.98
CA TYR A 17 -57.62 38.38 15.80
C TYR A 17 -58.55 37.46 14.98
N MET A 18 -59.43 38.01 14.17
CA MET A 18 -60.29 37.26 13.27
C MET A 18 -59.53 36.51 12.17
N LEU A 19 -58.44 37.10 11.61
CA LEU A 19 -57.56 36.50 10.64
C LEU A 19 -56.76 35.32 11.21
N ILE A 20 -56.43 35.29 12.47
CA ILE A 20 -55.63 34.27 13.12
C ILE A 20 -56.49 33.11 13.64
N LEU A 21 -57.61 33.38 14.26
CA LEU A 21 -58.46 32.36 14.90
C LEU A 21 -59.51 31.74 13.97
N GLU A 22 -60.03 32.49 12.98
CA GLU A 22 -61.04 32.00 12.06
C GLU A 22 -60.51 31.85 10.65
N ARG A 23 -59.26 31.58 10.55
CA ARG A 23 -58.54 31.34 9.25
C ARG A 23 -59.23 30.26 8.41
N GLU A 24 -59.73 29.21 9.02
CA GLU A 24 -60.37 28.09 8.31
C GLU A 24 -61.72 28.47 7.68
N THR A 25 -62.51 29.33 8.36
CA THR A 25 -63.81 29.81 7.84
C THR A 25 -63.64 30.82 6.72
N LEU A 26 -62.60 31.67 6.77
CA LEU A 26 -62.26 32.61 5.70
C LEU A 26 -61.70 31.92 4.45
N LEU A 27 -60.92 30.84 4.60
CA LEU A 27 -60.44 30.05 3.48
C LEU A 27 -61.56 29.26 2.80
N ALA A 28 -62.56 28.78 3.56
CA ALA A 28 -63.75 28.14 3.00
C ALA A 28 -64.61 29.12 2.19
N PHE A 29 -64.70 30.39 2.60
CA PHE A 29 -65.47 31.43 1.85
C PHE A 29 -64.71 31.94 0.61
N ALA A 30 -63.39 31.84 0.58
CA ALA A 30 -62.54 32.22 -0.55
C ALA A 30 -62.48 31.14 -1.66
N GLY A 31 -63.17 30.00 -1.52
CA GLY A 31 -63.23 28.94 -2.54
C GLY A 31 -61.90 28.18 -2.74
N VAL A 32 -60.99 28.26 -1.73
CA VAL A 32 -59.76 27.46 -1.73
C VAL A 32 -60.12 26.10 -1.14
N GLU A 33 -60.33 25.12 -2.00
CA GLU A 33 -60.44 23.70 -1.62
C GLU A 33 -59.17 23.29 -0.87
N LYS A 34 -59.34 22.61 0.24
CA LYS A 34 -58.32 22.03 1.04
C LYS A 34 -57.49 21.11 0.14
N GLU A 35 -56.20 21.38 -0.08
CA GLU A 35 -55.29 20.42 -0.66
C GLU A 35 -55.29 19.17 0.21
N GLU A 36 -56.10 18.19 -0.16
CA GLU A 36 -55.95 16.80 0.31
C GLU A 36 -54.54 16.33 -0.10
N THR A 37 -53.83 15.84 0.90
CA THR A 37 -52.46 15.35 0.83
C THR A 37 -52.17 14.67 -0.52
N VAL A 38 -51.23 15.24 -1.27
CA VAL A 38 -50.79 14.82 -2.61
C VAL A 38 -50.29 13.36 -2.64
N GLU A 39 -49.99 12.77 -1.50
CA GLU A 39 -49.55 11.38 -1.41
C GLU A 39 -50.63 10.33 -1.68
N GLU A 40 -51.85 10.52 -1.27
CA GLU A 40 -52.92 9.51 -1.51
C GLU A 40 -53.48 9.55 -2.92
N THR A 41 -53.49 10.71 -3.59
CA THR A 41 -53.95 10.83 -4.99
C THR A 41 -52.96 10.36 -6.03
N VAL A 42 -51.65 10.36 -5.71
CA VAL A 42 -50.59 9.83 -6.64
C VAL A 42 -50.58 8.29 -6.63
N SER A 43 -50.81 7.66 -5.46
CA SER A 43 -50.88 6.19 -5.36
C SER A 43 -52.07 5.60 -6.13
N ASN A 44 -53.25 6.19 -6.03
CA ASN A 44 -54.44 5.71 -6.76
C ASN A 44 -54.39 5.97 -8.27
N ARG A 45 -53.62 6.99 -8.72
CA ARG A 45 -53.50 7.32 -10.15
C ARG A 45 -52.54 6.39 -10.91
N ILE A 46 -51.67 5.67 -10.21
CA ILE A 46 -50.69 4.73 -10.79
C ILE A 46 -51.31 3.36 -11.04
N GLU A 47 -52.30 2.95 -10.23
CA GLU A 47 -52.95 1.63 -10.39
C GLU A 47 -53.87 1.52 -11.61
N ASP A 48 -54.40 2.61 -12.11
CA ASP A 48 -55.40 2.63 -13.21
C ASP A 48 -54.82 2.77 -14.64
N LYS A 49 -53.47 2.85 -14.73
CA LYS A 49 -52.82 2.91 -16.06
C LYS A 49 -52.38 1.52 -16.55
N PRO A 50 -52.55 1.17 -17.86
CA PRO A 50 -52.12 -0.12 -18.38
C PRO A 50 -50.64 -0.40 -18.09
N PRO A 51 -50.25 -1.65 -17.83
CA PRO A 51 -48.87 -2.00 -17.58
C PRO A 51 -47.97 -1.62 -18.75
N VAL A 52 -46.75 -1.18 -18.44
CA VAL A 52 -45.74 -0.80 -19.43
C VAL A 52 -44.93 -2.06 -19.79
N SER A 53 -44.80 -2.33 -21.08
CA SER A 53 -43.93 -3.42 -21.54
C SER A 53 -42.46 -2.98 -21.39
N VAL A 54 -41.66 -3.81 -20.72
CA VAL A 54 -40.25 -3.56 -20.45
C VAL A 54 -39.41 -4.79 -20.78
N MET A 55 -38.19 -4.55 -21.24
CA MET A 55 -37.21 -5.63 -21.40
C MET A 55 -36.31 -5.67 -20.16
N VAL A 56 -36.12 -6.86 -19.62
CA VAL A 56 -35.40 -7.10 -18.35
C VAL A 56 -34.21 -8.01 -18.58
N LEU A 57 -33.07 -7.61 -18.02
CA LEU A 57 -31.87 -8.40 -17.93
C LEU A 57 -31.79 -9.05 -16.53
N LYS A 58 -31.69 -10.38 -16.49
CA LYS A 58 -31.35 -11.09 -15.26
C LYS A 58 -29.85 -10.99 -15.03
N SER A 59 -29.44 -10.19 -14.07
CA SER A 59 -28.02 -10.02 -13.74
C SER A 59 -27.68 -10.68 -12.42
N LYS A 60 -26.53 -11.36 -12.39
CA LYS A 60 -25.96 -11.95 -11.19
C LYS A 60 -24.69 -11.22 -10.82
N ALA A 61 -24.52 -10.92 -9.53
CA ALA A 61 -23.31 -10.30 -9.03
C ALA A 61 -22.08 -11.18 -9.31
N LYS A 62 -21.06 -10.61 -9.91
CA LYS A 62 -19.78 -11.25 -10.21
C LYS A 62 -18.65 -10.46 -9.53
N PRO A 63 -17.53 -11.12 -9.14
CA PRO A 63 -16.35 -10.39 -8.71
C PRO A 63 -15.90 -9.45 -9.81
N VAL A 64 -15.70 -8.17 -9.48
CA VAL A 64 -15.21 -7.16 -10.42
C VAL A 64 -13.70 -7.12 -10.29
N GLU A 65 -12.99 -7.45 -11.38
CA GLU A 65 -11.55 -7.27 -11.42
C GLU A 65 -11.24 -5.78 -11.49
N ARG A 66 -10.80 -5.25 -10.38
CA ARG A 66 -10.29 -3.89 -10.28
C ARG A 66 -8.82 -3.91 -9.99
N GLY A 67 -8.09 -3.02 -10.62
CA GLY A 67 -6.69 -2.80 -10.34
C GLY A 67 -6.39 -1.33 -10.14
N ILE A 68 -5.43 -1.04 -9.30
CA ILE A 68 -4.80 0.28 -9.24
C ILE A 68 -3.54 0.21 -10.09
N VAL A 69 -3.42 1.17 -11.01
CA VAL A 69 -2.22 1.32 -11.83
C VAL A 69 -1.33 2.38 -11.19
N LEU A 70 -0.10 2.01 -10.90
CA LEU A 70 0.94 2.90 -10.39
C LEU A 70 2.08 2.96 -11.40
N ARG A 71 2.63 4.14 -11.59
CA ARG A 71 3.89 4.30 -12.31
C ARG A 71 5.04 4.16 -11.33
N GLY A 72 6.09 3.46 -11.75
CA GLY A 72 7.22 3.17 -10.90
C GLY A 72 8.41 2.65 -11.67
N GLN A 73 9.32 2.03 -10.95
CA GLN A 73 10.53 1.44 -11.49
C GLN A 73 10.89 0.16 -10.74
N THR A 74 11.72 -0.65 -11.36
CA THR A 74 12.37 -1.77 -10.69
C THR A 74 13.46 -1.24 -9.75
N ALA A 75 13.70 -1.96 -8.68
CA ALA A 75 14.78 -1.68 -7.75
C ALA A 75 15.41 -3.00 -7.28
N ALA A 76 16.71 -3.01 -7.12
CA ALA A 76 17.41 -4.15 -6.52
C ALA A 76 16.79 -4.48 -5.15
N PHE A 77 16.73 -5.76 -4.81
CA PHE A 77 16.25 -6.20 -3.50
C PHE A 77 17.17 -5.68 -2.40
N ARG A 78 18.48 -5.78 -2.63
CA ARG A 78 19.54 -5.16 -1.82
C ARG A 78 20.59 -4.55 -2.75
N LEU A 79 21.08 -3.37 -2.36
CA LEU A 79 22.23 -2.69 -2.95
C LEU A 79 23.12 -2.29 -1.80
N LEU A 80 24.39 -2.69 -1.83
CA LEU A 80 25.34 -2.40 -0.78
C LEU A 80 26.72 -2.07 -1.33
N ASP A 81 27.29 -0.98 -0.84
CA ASP A 81 28.72 -0.69 -0.98
C ASP A 81 29.45 -1.40 0.16
N VAL A 82 30.18 -2.46 -0.14
CA VAL A 82 31.01 -3.18 0.82
C VAL A 82 32.28 -2.37 1.02
N LYS A 83 32.51 -1.94 2.25
CA LYS A 83 33.59 -1.00 2.59
C LYS A 83 34.65 -1.67 3.43
N SER A 84 35.90 -1.17 3.31
CA SER A 84 36.99 -1.55 4.20
C SER A 84 36.80 -0.96 5.58
N GLU A 85 37.04 -1.76 6.61
CA GLU A 85 37.03 -1.34 8.02
C GLU A 85 38.44 -0.94 8.51
N THR A 86 39.46 -1.31 7.73
CA THR A 86 40.86 -1.07 8.11
C THR A 86 41.67 -0.53 6.93
N SER A 87 42.87 -0.01 7.20
CA SER A 87 43.77 0.46 6.15
C SER A 87 44.73 -0.66 5.71
N GLY A 88 45.01 -0.71 4.40
CA GLY A 88 45.95 -1.65 3.81
C GLY A 88 45.99 -1.53 2.30
N GLN A 89 47.05 -2.06 1.68
CA GLN A 89 47.15 -2.16 0.23
C GLN A 89 46.43 -3.42 -0.26
N VAL A 90 45.66 -3.32 -1.33
CA VAL A 90 44.96 -4.47 -1.92
C VAL A 90 45.99 -5.42 -2.55
N ILE A 91 45.94 -6.71 -2.16
CA ILE A 91 46.82 -7.76 -2.67
C ILE A 91 46.06 -8.86 -3.41
N SER A 92 44.72 -8.82 -3.42
CA SER A 92 43.85 -9.73 -4.18
C SER A 92 43.78 -9.32 -5.65
N THR A 93 43.55 -10.31 -6.52
CA THR A 93 43.20 -10.06 -7.92
C THR A 93 41.80 -9.46 -7.98
N PRO A 94 41.58 -8.35 -8.69
CA PRO A 94 40.25 -7.72 -8.75
C PRO A 94 39.26 -8.59 -9.49
N LEU A 95 38.05 -8.73 -8.95
CA LEU A 95 36.90 -9.29 -9.62
C LEU A 95 36.24 -8.21 -10.48
N ARG A 96 35.76 -8.59 -11.66
CA ARG A 96 35.19 -7.64 -12.62
C ARG A 96 33.71 -7.45 -12.46
N ALA A 97 33.21 -6.27 -12.81
CA ALA A 97 31.80 -5.96 -12.85
C ALA A 97 31.03 -7.00 -13.67
N GLY A 98 29.83 -7.35 -13.23
CA GLY A 98 29.01 -8.42 -13.81
C GLY A 98 29.34 -9.83 -13.28
N THR A 99 30.40 -10.00 -12.48
CA THR A 99 30.69 -11.28 -11.83
C THR A 99 29.65 -11.57 -10.75
N MET A 100 29.17 -12.83 -10.72
CA MET A 100 28.30 -13.32 -9.63
C MET A 100 29.19 -13.70 -8.46
N VAL A 101 28.83 -13.25 -7.26
CA VAL A 101 29.52 -13.58 -6.02
C VAL A 101 28.55 -14.23 -5.03
N GLY A 102 29.04 -15.23 -4.31
CA GLY A 102 28.31 -15.91 -3.24
C GLY A 102 28.46 -15.20 -1.90
N GLU A 103 27.54 -15.47 -0.96
CA GLU A 103 27.69 -15.03 0.44
C GLU A 103 28.97 -15.61 1.05
N GLY A 104 29.76 -14.78 1.72
CA GLY A 104 31.06 -15.16 2.29
C GLY A 104 32.21 -15.22 1.29
N GLU A 105 31.99 -14.98 0.00
CA GLU A 105 33.05 -14.95 -1.01
C GLU A 105 33.99 -13.76 -0.80
N LEU A 106 35.30 -14.01 -0.96
CA LEU A 106 36.33 -12.99 -0.81
C LEU A 106 36.29 -11.97 -1.96
N LEU A 107 36.07 -10.73 -1.61
CA LEU A 107 36.02 -9.59 -2.56
C LEU A 107 37.37 -8.88 -2.65
N CYS A 108 37.95 -8.53 -1.51
CA CYS A 108 39.24 -7.88 -1.43
C CYS A 108 40.04 -8.46 -0.28
N ARG A 109 41.36 -8.64 -0.49
CA ARG A 109 42.29 -8.92 0.59
C ARG A 109 43.32 -7.81 0.66
N LEU A 110 43.55 -7.33 1.88
CA LEU A 110 44.56 -6.29 2.17
C LEU A 110 45.83 -6.90 2.69
N ASP A 111 46.93 -6.20 2.46
CA ASP A 111 48.24 -6.57 3.00
C ASP A 111 48.25 -6.52 4.54
N GLU A 112 48.83 -7.52 5.15
CA GLU A 112 48.91 -7.66 6.62
C GLU A 112 49.71 -6.54 7.29
N GLY A 113 50.72 -6.02 6.57
CA GLY A 113 51.60 -4.97 7.08
C GLY A 113 52.18 -5.30 8.45
N THR A 114 52.01 -4.43 9.43
CA THR A 114 52.44 -4.61 10.80
C THR A 114 51.45 -5.35 11.69
N LYS A 115 50.21 -5.62 11.22
CA LYS A 115 49.12 -6.21 12.04
C LYS A 115 49.46 -7.60 12.54
N LYS A 116 50.14 -8.42 11.70
CA LYS A 116 50.60 -9.75 12.07
C LYS A 116 51.62 -9.69 13.22
N ALA A 117 52.54 -8.73 13.14
CA ALA A 117 53.52 -8.51 14.24
C ALA A 117 52.82 -8.05 15.53
N SER A 118 51.82 -7.15 15.41
CA SER A 118 51.02 -6.69 16.58
C SER A 118 50.22 -7.83 17.23
N LEU A 119 49.67 -8.75 16.42
CA LEU A 119 48.98 -9.94 16.93
C LEU A 119 49.96 -10.86 17.66
N ALA A 120 51.15 -11.09 17.09
CA ALA A 120 52.19 -11.92 17.75
C ALA A 120 52.64 -11.31 19.08
N GLU A 121 52.83 -9.98 19.14
CA GLU A 121 53.15 -9.25 20.38
C GLU A 121 52.02 -9.39 21.43
N ALA A 122 50.77 -9.20 21.03
CA ALA A 122 49.62 -9.36 21.95
C ALA A 122 49.53 -10.78 22.51
N LYS A 123 49.77 -11.82 21.69
CA LYS A 123 49.80 -13.23 22.13
C LYS A 123 50.98 -13.49 23.12
N ALA A 124 52.15 -12.91 22.89
CA ALA A 124 53.28 -13.03 23.81
C ALA A 124 52.96 -12.40 25.18
N ARG A 125 52.34 -11.19 25.20
CA ARG A 125 51.92 -10.53 26.43
C ARG A 125 50.84 -11.31 27.18
N LEU A 126 49.92 -11.94 26.46
CA LEU A 126 48.90 -12.82 27.05
C LEU A 126 49.58 -14.02 27.76
N ALA A 127 50.53 -14.68 27.11
CA ALA A 127 51.26 -15.80 27.69
C ALA A 127 52.03 -15.40 28.96
N GLU A 128 52.65 -14.21 28.96
CA GLU A 128 53.30 -13.65 30.14
C GLU A 128 52.29 -13.40 31.29
N ALA A 129 51.17 -12.73 30.99
CA ALA A 129 50.12 -12.44 31.96
C ALA A 129 49.53 -13.73 32.56
N GLN A 130 49.32 -14.74 31.73
CA GLN A 130 48.84 -16.08 32.14
C GLN A 130 49.85 -16.75 33.13
N ALA A 131 51.13 -16.72 32.80
CA ALA A 131 52.16 -17.30 33.65
C ALA A 131 52.22 -16.56 35.00
N ASN A 132 52.18 -15.23 34.99
CA ASN A 132 52.18 -14.40 36.20
C ASN A 132 50.94 -14.63 37.07
N ASN A 133 49.77 -14.78 36.48
CA ASN A 133 48.53 -15.09 37.16
C ASN A 133 48.59 -16.47 37.84
N ASN A 134 49.06 -17.49 37.13
CA ASN A 134 49.21 -18.84 37.68
C ASN A 134 50.20 -18.88 38.85
N ALA A 135 51.33 -18.18 38.72
CA ALA A 135 52.30 -18.06 39.79
C ALA A 135 51.72 -17.34 41.03
N SER A 136 51.01 -16.23 40.80
CA SER A 136 50.36 -15.48 41.89
C SER A 136 49.31 -16.31 42.62
N ALA A 137 48.44 -17.03 41.89
CA ALA A 137 47.45 -17.91 42.47
C ALA A 137 48.08 -18.99 43.39
N SER A 138 49.21 -19.60 42.96
CA SER A 138 49.95 -20.57 43.75
C SER A 138 50.57 -19.97 45.04
N LEU A 139 51.06 -18.72 44.94
CA LEU A 139 51.61 -18.01 46.11
C LEU A 139 50.55 -17.62 47.12
N VAL A 140 49.37 -17.20 46.69
CA VAL A 140 48.25 -16.89 47.60
C VAL A 140 47.77 -18.16 48.30
N GLN A 141 47.65 -19.28 47.62
CA GLN A 141 47.29 -20.57 48.24
C GLN A 141 48.27 -21.00 49.33
N LYS A 142 49.56 -20.64 49.19
CA LYS A 142 50.61 -20.93 50.15
C LYS A 142 50.74 -19.84 51.21
N GLY A 143 49.96 -18.78 51.24
CA GLY A 143 50.00 -17.66 52.20
C GLY A 143 51.13 -16.66 51.97
N TYR A 144 51.83 -16.70 50.82
CA TYR A 144 52.97 -15.85 50.52
C TYR A 144 52.66 -14.59 49.67
N ALA A 145 51.40 -14.44 49.23
CA ALA A 145 50.95 -13.25 48.48
C ALA A 145 49.60 -12.79 49.01
N SER A 146 49.30 -11.48 48.84
CA SER A 146 48.02 -10.92 49.24
C SER A 146 46.94 -11.20 48.17
N GLU A 147 45.68 -11.25 48.58
CA GLU A 147 44.52 -11.41 47.71
C GLU A 147 44.39 -10.25 46.68
N THR A 148 44.76 -9.03 47.12
CA THR A 148 44.78 -7.85 46.23
C THR A 148 45.77 -8.01 45.06
N THR A 149 46.90 -8.67 45.30
CA THR A 149 47.89 -8.99 44.27
C THR A 149 47.30 -9.98 43.25
N ALA A 150 46.60 -11.01 43.72
CA ALA A 150 45.97 -11.98 42.85
C ALA A 150 44.90 -11.30 41.98
N ILE A 151 44.03 -10.47 42.57
CA ILE A 151 43.00 -9.70 41.79
C ILE A 151 43.66 -8.82 40.72
N SER A 152 44.78 -8.14 41.05
CA SER A 152 45.53 -7.35 40.06
C SER A 152 46.08 -8.19 38.91
N ARG A 153 46.53 -9.43 39.15
CA ARG A 153 47.04 -10.33 38.10
C ARG A 153 45.89 -10.86 37.21
N VAL A 154 44.75 -11.13 37.78
CA VAL A 154 43.54 -11.48 37.00
C VAL A 154 43.16 -10.34 36.05
N ALA A 155 43.10 -9.09 36.56
CA ALA A 155 42.78 -7.92 35.73
C ALA A 155 43.82 -7.71 34.61
N GLN A 156 45.12 -7.97 34.87
CA GLN A 156 46.17 -7.91 33.84
C GLN A 156 45.99 -9.00 32.78
N LEU A 157 45.59 -10.21 33.16
CA LEU A 157 45.30 -11.30 32.24
C LEU A 157 44.12 -10.95 31.33
N GLU A 158 43.02 -10.47 31.90
CA GLU A 158 41.84 -10.03 31.14
C GLU A 158 42.19 -8.91 30.15
N ALA A 159 43.00 -7.94 30.55
CA ALA A 159 43.47 -6.87 29.68
C ALA A 159 44.35 -7.38 28.54
N ALA A 160 45.21 -8.37 28.80
CA ALA A 160 46.04 -9.00 27.78
C ALA A 160 45.19 -9.84 26.77
N GLN A 161 44.15 -10.55 27.25
CA GLN A 161 43.22 -11.29 26.43
C GLN A 161 42.46 -10.31 25.49
N ALA A 162 41.94 -9.21 26.05
CA ALA A 162 41.25 -8.20 25.25
C ALA A 162 42.15 -7.56 24.17
N ALA A 163 43.48 -7.48 24.43
CA ALA A 163 44.44 -7.00 23.44
C ALA A 163 44.62 -8.00 22.28
N VAL A 164 44.62 -9.31 22.57
CA VAL A 164 44.66 -10.36 21.55
C VAL A 164 43.40 -10.33 20.70
N ASP A 165 42.21 -10.28 21.33
CA ASP A 165 40.91 -10.26 20.62
C ASP A 165 40.82 -9.07 19.67
N ARG A 166 41.33 -7.90 20.09
CA ARG A 166 41.40 -6.70 19.25
C ARG A 166 42.35 -6.92 18.04
N ALA A 167 43.53 -7.49 18.28
CA ALA A 167 44.49 -7.72 17.22
C ALA A 167 44.02 -8.79 16.24
N GLU A 168 43.26 -9.81 16.67
CA GLU A 168 42.59 -10.79 15.81
C GLU A 168 41.52 -10.15 14.96
N LYS A 169 40.70 -9.29 15.55
CA LYS A 169 39.71 -8.52 14.79
C LYS A 169 40.34 -7.66 13.69
N GLU A 170 41.45 -7.00 13.98
CA GLU A 170 42.20 -6.22 12.98
C GLU A 170 42.75 -7.10 11.84
N MET A 171 43.08 -8.37 12.11
CA MET A 171 43.46 -9.34 11.07
C MET A 171 42.24 -9.80 10.26
N ASP A 172 41.11 -10.07 10.91
CA ASP A 172 39.86 -10.44 10.21
C ASP A 172 39.43 -9.35 9.22
N HIS A 173 39.57 -8.07 9.59
CA HIS A 173 39.22 -6.94 8.73
C HIS A 173 40.07 -6.79 7.46
N LEU A 174 41.18 -7.57 7.34
CA LEU A 174 41.99 -7.59 6.12
C LEU A 174 41.32 -8.38 4.99
N GLU A 175 40.40 -9.26 5.29
CA GLU A 175 39.61 -10.02 4.30
C GLU A 175 38.21 -9.47 4.26
N ILE A 176 37.86 -8.87 3.12
CA ILE A 176 36.56 -8.25 2.89
C ILE A 176 35.73 -9.22 2.08
N HIS A 177 34.66 -9.73 2.70
CA HIS A 177 33.79 -10.75 2.12
C HIS A 177 32.42 -10.17 1.71
N ALA A 178 31.76 -10.85 0.78
CA ALA A 178 30.40 -10.51 0.35
C ALA A 178 29.40 -10.87 1.46
N PRO A 179 28.58 -9.92 1.94
CA PRO A 179 27.61 -10.16 3.02
C PRO A 179 26.35 -10.88 2.54
N PHE A 180 26.14 -11.02 1.25
CA PHE A 180 25.07 -11.78 0.59
C PHE A 180 25.47 -12.08 -0.85
N SER A 181 24.78 -13.05 -1.45
CA SER A 181 25.00 -13.41 -2.86
C SER A 181 24.40 -12.37 -3.79
N GLY A 182 25.11 -11.98 -4.85
CA GLY A 182 24.65 -10.97 -5.80
C GLY A 182 25.59 -10.80 -6.99
N ILE A 183 25.36 -9.75 -7.77
CA ILE A 183 26.18 -9.36 -8.91
C ILE A 183 27.01 -8.13 -8.53
N LEU A 184 28.28 -8.14 -8.92
CA LEU A 184 29.11 -6.94 -8.81
C LEU A 184 28.67 -5.90 -9.83
N GLU A 185 28.29 -4.71 -9.35
CA GLU A 185 27.95 -3.55 -10.19
C GLU A 185 29.21 -2.83 -10.68
N THR A 186 30.27 -2.86 -9.88
CA THR A 186 31.57 -2.27 -10.20
C THR A 186 32.66 -3.31 -10.03
N ASP A 187 33.79 -3.10 -10.66
CA ASP A 187 35.00 -3.85 -10.35
C ASP A 187 35.31 -3.71 -8.85
N THR A 188 35.89 -4.76 -8.25
CA THR A 188 36.45 -4.60 -6.90
C THR A 188 37.69 -3.72 -6.95
N ALA A 189 38.16 -3.28 -5.78
CA ALA A 189 39.34 -2.44 -5.69
C ALA A 189 40.55 -3.10 -6.39
N GLU A 190 41.27 -2.31 -7.18
CA GLU A 190 42.39 -2.77 -8.00
C GLU A 190 43.60 -3.19 -7.13
N PHE A 191 44.34 -4.18 -7.62
CA PHE A 191 45.60 -4.61 -7.01
C PHE A 191 46.56 -3.43 -6.83
N GLY A 192 47.14 -3.32 -5.65
CA GLY A 192 48.04 -2.23 -5.29
C GLY A 192 47.33 -0.95 -4.83
N ALA A 193 46.00 -0.84 -4.90
CA ALA A 193 45.26 0.31 -4.39
C ALA A 193 45.39 0.39 -2.86
N LEU A 194 45.59 1.58 -2.33
CA LEU A 194 45.59 1.82 -0.87
C LEU A 194 44.18 2.08 -0.40
N MET A 195 43.64 1.19 0.42
CA MET A 195 42.34 1.37 1.06
C MET A 195 42.50 2.01 2.44
N GLN A 196 41.51 2.83 2.77
CA GLN A 196 41.33 3.43 4.11
C GLN A 196 39.99 2.98 4.68
N PRO A 197 39.76 3.06 6.01
CA PRO A 197 38.47 2.81 6.58
C PRO A 197 37.38 3.64 5.90
N GLY A 198 36.29 2.98 5.47
CA GLY A 198 35.20 3.57 4.71
C GLY A 198 35.37 3.60 3.19
N ALA A 199 36.55 3.25 2.65
CA ALA A 199 36.77 3.09 1.21
C ALA A 199 35.97 1.89 0.69
N THR A 200 35.30 2.04 -0.48
CA THR A 200 34.51 0.97 -1.09
C THR A 200 35.43 -0.04 -1.75
N CYS A 201 35.34 -1.33 -1.35
CA CYS A 201 35.97 -2.45 -2.02
C CYS A 201 35.15 -2.91 -3.23
N ALA A 202 33.82 -3.04 -3.05
CA ALA A 202 32.93 -3.53 -4.09
C ALA A 202 31.52 -2.97 -3.88
N ARG A 203 30.73 -2.93 -4.97
CA ARG A 203 29.28 -2.69 -4.92
C ARG A 203 28.55 -3.94 -5.40
N ILE A 204 27.66 -4.46 -4.56
CA ILE A 204 26.93 -5.69 -4.83
C ILE A 204 25.45 -5.39 -4.93
N LEU A 205 24.79 -5.96 -5.95
CA LEU A 205 23.34 -5.93 -6.16
C LEU A 205 22.76 -7.33 -5.99
N GLU A 206 21.70 -7.44 -5.24
CA GLU A 206 20.83 -8.61 -5.25
C GLU A 206 19.62 -8.30 -6.14
N LEU A 207 19.52 -8.99 -7.26
CA LEU A 207 18.47 -8.81 -8.25
C LEU A 207 17.41 -9.92 -8.24
N ASN A 208 17.57 -10.95 -7.44
CA ASN A 208 16.59 -12.03 -7.26
C ASN A 208 16.34 -12.30 -5.77
N PRO A 209 15.11 -12.00 -5.29
CA PRO A 209 14.03 -11.35 -6.02
C PRO A 209 14.33 -9.90 -6.37
N ILE A 210 13.53 -9.29 -7.25
CA ILE A 210 13.60 -7.86 -7.55
C ILE A 210 12.38 -7.13 -6.99
N LYS A 211 12.51 -5.86 -6.66
CA LYS A 211 11.40 -5.00 -6.22
C LYS A 211 10.87 -4.17 -7.38
N LEU A 212 9.57 -3.96 -7.39
CA LEU A 212 8.92 -2.89 -8.14
C LEU A 212 8.53 -1.82 -7.15
N VAL A 213 9.01 -0.63 -7.34
CA VAL A 213 8.76 0.53 -6.48
C VAL A 213 7.84 1.49 -7.20
N GLY A 214 6.64 1.68 -6.68
CA GLY A 214 5.65 2.62 -7.19
C GLY A 214 5.20 3.60 -6.13
N PHE A 215 4.43 4.59 -6.54
CA PHE A 215 3.93 5.64 -5.66
C PHE A 215 2.41 5.73 -5.80
N ALA A 216 1.71 5.53 -4.68
CA ALA A 216 0.27 5.57 -4.59
C ALA A 216 -0.21 6.86 -3.92
N THR A 217 -1.32 7.42 -4.41
CA THR A 217 -1.99 8.54 -3.74
C THR A 217 -2.68 8.09 -2.45
N GLU A 218 -3.09 9.03 -1.59
CA GLU A 218 -3.81 8.72 -0.36
C GLU A 218 -5.11 7.94 -0.60
N GLN A 219 -5.83 8.24 -1.68
CA GLN A 219 -7.06 7.52 -2.03
C GLN A 219 -6.77 6.08 -2.49
N GLN A 220 -5.68 5.88 -3.23
CA GLN A 220 -5.26 4.57 -3.71
C GLN A 220 -4.75 3.68 -2.57
N VAL A 221 -3.97 4.26 -1.65
CA VAL A 221 -3.35 3.50 -0.53
C VAL A 221 -4.39 2.91 0.42
N LYS A 222 -5.55 3.57 0.61
CA LYS A 222 -6.65 3.06 1.44
C LYS A 222 -7.30 1.79 0.90
N ARG A 223 -7.08 1.51 -0.39
CA ARG A 223 -7.74 0.40 -1.13
C ARG A 223 -6.83 -0.80 -1.35
N ILE A 224 -5.54 -0.69 -1.05
CA ILE A 224 -4.55 -1.77 -1.22
C ILE A 224 -4.12 -2.31 0.14
N ALA A 225 -3.75 -3.59 0.17
CA ALA A 225 -3.28 -4.26 1.37
C ALA A 225 -2.04 -5.09 1.08
N VAL A 226 -1.11 -5.13 2.04
CA VAL A 226 0.08 -5.99 1.98
C VAL A 226 -0.35 -7.46 1.85
N GLY A 227 0.34 -8.20 1.01
CA GLY A 227 0.02 -9.59 0.65
C GLY A 227 -0.84 -9.74 -0.59
N GLY A 228 -1.44 -8.63 -1.09
CA GLY A 228 -2.22 -8.64 -2.32
C GLY A 228 -1.40 -9.02 -3.55
N THR A 229 -2.08 -9.61 -4.54
CA THR A 229 -1.46 -9.92 -5.83
C THR A 229 -1.21 -8.62 -6.59
N ALA A 230 -0.02 -8.51 -7.14
CA ALA A 230 0.36 -7.38 -7.98
C ALA A 230 1.22 -7.89 -9.14
N GLY A 231 1.21 -7.14 -10.23
CA GLY A 231 2.05 -7.41 -11.39
C GLY A 231 2.61 -6.12 -11.95
N ALA A 232 3.43 -6.22 -12.96
CA ALA A 232 3.86 -5.04 -13.71
C ALA A 232 4.11 -5.38 -15.17
N ARG A 233 3.91 -4.37 -16.01
CA ARG A 233 4.41 -4.33 -17.37
C ARG A 233 5.66 -3.48 -17.39
N LEU A 234 6.78 -4.08 -17.78
CA LEU A 234 8.04 -3.40 -17.96
C LEU A 234 8.07 -2.68 -19.32
N ILE A 235 8.95 -1.68 -19.45
CA ILE A 235 9.06 -0.90 -20.69
C ILE A 235 9.37 -1.75 -21.92
N GLY A 236 10.01 -2.92 -21.74
CA GLY A 236 10.27 -3.91 -22.77
C GLY A 236 9.05 -4.75 -23.18
N GLY A 237 7.87 -4.53 -22.60
CA GLY A 237 6.65 -5.29 -22.86
C GLY A 237 6.52 -6.58 -22.03
N GLU A 238 7.53 -6.95 -21.28
CA GLU A 238 7.49 -8.11 -20.39
C GLU A 238 6.54 -7.88 -19.23
N THR A 239 5.71 -8.88 -18.93
CA THR A 239 4.77 -8.84 -17.80
C THR A 239 5.26 -9.76 -16.70
N VAL A 240 5.27 -9.26 -15.48
CA VAL A 240 5.72 -9.99 -14.29
C VAL A 240 4.65 -9.95 -13.21
N VAL A 241 4.61 -10.99 -12.38
CA VAL A 241 3.65 -11.13 -11.29
C VAL A 241 4.39 -11.35 -9.97
N GLY A 242 3.89 -10.73 -8.92
CA GLY A 242 4.46 -10.81 -7.59
C GLY A 242 3.45 -10.48 -6.51
N LYS A 243 3.95 -10.14 -5.33
CA LYS A 243 3.14 -9.79 -4.18
C LYS A 243 3.50 -8.40 -3.67
N LEU A 244 2.49 -7.67 -3.22
CA LEU A 244 2.64 -6.42 -2.51
C LEU A 244 3.25 -6.70 -1.13
N THR A 245 4.49 -6.30 -0.92
CA THR A 245 5.24 -6.62 0.30
C THR A 245 5.34 -5.46 1.27
N PHE A 246 5.24 -4.22 0.77
CA PHE A 246 5.38 -3.04 1.62
C PHE A 246 4.52 -1.88 1.12
N ILE A 247 3.92 -1.17 2.08
CA ILE A 247 3.25 0.12 1.88
C ILE A 247 3.79 1.07 2.94
N SER A 248 4.34 2.20 2.51
CA SER A 248 4.83 3.23 3.44
C SER A 248 3.71 3.76 4.33
N ARG A 249 4.00 4.00 5.60
CA ARG A 249 3.08 4.64 6.54
C ARG A 249 3.21 6.17 6.58
N SER A 250 4.24 6.70 5.94
CA SER A 250 4.47 8.14 5.79
C SER A 250 4.45 8.48 4.31
N SER A 251 3.79 9.55 3.95
CA SER A 251 3.83 10.10 2.60
C SER A 251 5.11 10.91 2.38
N ASP A 252 5.58 10.94 1.16
CA ASP A 252 6.59 11.89 0.72
C ASP A 252 6.02 13.32 0.83
N PRO A 253 6.71 14.25 1.50
CA PRO A 253 6.19 15.59 1.75
C PRO A 253 6.05 16.46 0.48
N GLN A 254 6.81 16.18 -0.57
CA GLN A 254 6.80 16.93 -1.81
C GLN A 254 5.69 16.44 -2.76
N THR A 255 5.59 15.12 -2.93
CA THR A 255 4.66 14.51 -3.89
C THR A 255 3.32 14.12 -3.25
N ARG A 256 3.25 14.04 -1.92
CA ARG A 256 2.09 13.55 -1.14
C ARG A 256 1.66 12.15 -1.54
N THR A 257 2.62 11.34 -1.94
CA THR A 257 2.40 9.94 -2.32
C THR A 257 3.03 8.99 -1.32
N PHE A 258 2.52 7.76 -1.27
CA PHE A 258 3.02 6.69 -0.42
C PHE A 258 3.82 5.70 -1.26
N LYS A 259 5.02 5.38 -0.82
CA LYS A 259 5.85 4.35 -1.47
C LYS A 259 5.21 2.98 -1.30
N VAL A 260 5.16 2.23 -2.39
CA VAL A 260 4.63 0.87 -2.47
C VAL A 260 5.70 -0.03 -3.08
N GLU A 261 5.94 -1.19 -2.46
CA GLU A 261 6.90 -2.17 -2.98
C GLU A 261 6.22 -3.51 -3.26
N VAL A 262 6.44 -4.02 -4.45
CA VAL A 262 6.01 -5.34 -4.90
C VAL A 262 7.25 -6.18 -5.15
N THR A 263 7.30 -7.37 -4.57
CA THR A 263 8.41 -8.30 -4.77
C THR A 263 8.06 -9.30 -5.86
N VAL A 264 8.97 -9.45 -6.81
CA VAL A 264 8.82 -10.27 -8.02
C VAL A 264 10.01 -11.21 -8.15
N PRO A 265 9.82 -12.50 -8.49
CA PRO A 265 10.93 -13.40 -8.84
C PRO A 265 11.67 -12.90 -10.09
N ASN A 266 13.00 -13.05 -10.09
CA ASN A 266 13.86 -12.68 -11.22
C ASN A 266 14.99 -13.70 -11.37
N GLU A 267 14.64 -14.98 -11.46
CA GLU A 267 15.59 -16.09 -11.45
C GLU A 267 16.63 -16.03 -12.59
N ASN A 268 16.20 -15.51 -13.74
CA ASN A 268 17.07 -15.37 -14.92
C ASN A 268 17.85 -14.04 -14.94
N LEU A 269 17.72 -13.20 -13.93
CA LEU A 269 18.36 -11.88 -13.79
C LEU A 269 18.15 -10.95 -15.00
N LYS A 270 17.08 -11.16 -15.78
CA LYS A 270 16.77 -10.35 -16.96
C LYS A 270 16.27 -8.96 -16.62
N ILE A 271 15.58 -8.84 -15.49
CA ILE A 271 15.04 -7.56 -15.02
C ILE A 271 16.17 -6.82 -14.33
N ARG A 272 16.53 -5.68 -14.87
CA ARG A 272 17.58 -4.80 -14.34
C ARG A 272 17.03 -3.84 -13.33
N ASP A 273 17.88 -3.33 -12.46
CA ASP A 273 17.58 -2.21 -11.56
C ASP A 273 17.31 -0.92 -12.36
N GLY A 274 16.41 -0.06 -11.88
CA GLY A 274 16.09 1.24 -12.45
C GLY A 274 15.21 1.22 -13.71
N SER A 275 14.71 0.07 -14.17
CA SER A 275 13.84 -0.01 -15.34
C SER A 275 12.44 0.51 -15.03
N THR A 276 11.87 1.33 -15.92
CA THR A 276 10.49 1.84 -15.77
C THR A 276 9.47 0.70 -15.80
N ALA A 277 8.50 0.75 -14.90
CA ALA A 277 7.45 -0.24 -14.77
C ALA A 277 6.08 0.40 -14.55
N GLU A 278 5.07 -0.17 -15.18
CA GLU A 278 3.67 0.12 -14.90
C GLU A 278 3.12 -1.01 -14.02
N ILE A 279 2.84 -0.68 -12.75
CA ILE A 279 2.51 -1.65 -11.70
C ILE A 279 1.00 -1.73 -11.55
N TYR A 280 0.45 -2.94 -11.64
CA TYR A 280 -0.97 -3.25 -11.48
C TYR A 280 -1.17 -3.97 -10.15
N ILE A 281 -1.95 -3.39 -9.25
CA ILE A 281 -2.27 -4.00 -7.96
C ILE A 281 -3.73 -4.42 -7.99
N ALA A 282 -3.99 -5.72 -7.89
CA ALA A 282 -5.34 -6.24 -7.81
C ALA A 282 -6.02 -5.79 -6.52
N LEU A 283 -7.23 -5.26 -6.64
CA LEU A 283 -8.07 -4.92 -5.49
C LEU A 283 -8.99 -6.10 -5.21
N SER A 284 -9.06 -6.50 -3.95
CA SER A 284 -9.93 -7.59 -3.54
C SER A 284 -11.40 -7.17 -3.52
N GLY A 285 -12.22 -7.91 -4.27
CA GLY A 285 -13.52 -8.37 -3.86
C GLY A 285 -14.66 -7.38 -3.75
N GLU A 286 -14.81 -6.36 -4.61
CA GLU A 286 -16.15 -5.81 -4.83
C GLU A 286 -16.89 -6.72 -5.83
N THR A 287 -18.08 -7.17 -5.43
CA THR A 287 -19.00 -7.81 -6.36
C THR A 287 -19.88 -6.75 -7.02
N GLY A 288 -20.11 -6.90 -8.29
CA GLY A 288 -20.95 -5.97 -9.05
C GLY A 288 -21.73 -6.66 -10.16
N HIS A 289 -22.64 -5.93 -10.73
CA HIS A 289 -23.43 -6.32 -11.88
C HIS A 289 -22.90 -5.59 -13.12
N LEU A 290 -22.61 -6.33 -14.19
CA LEU A 290 -22.32 -5.73 -15.48
C LEU A 290 -23.66 -5.39 -16.16
N LEU A 291 -23.90 -4.12 -16.39
CA LEU A 291 -25.15 -3.62 -16.95
C LEU A 291 -24.87 -2.76 -18.18
N PRO A 292 -25.70 -2.82 -19.21
CA PRO A 292 -25.63 -1.92 -20.36
C PRO A 292 -25.74 -0.46 -19.91
N GLN A 293 -25.05 0.44 -20.60
CA GLN A 293 -25.10 1.88 -20.29
C GLN A 293 -26.53 2.44 -20.35
N SER A 294 -27.39 1.90 -21.23
CA SER A 294 -28.77 2.28 -21.36
C SER A 294 -29.62 2.02 -20.12
N SER A 295 -29.23 1.13 -19.22
CA SER A 295 -29.99 0.80 -17.99
C SER A 295 -29.83 1.82 -16.86
N LEU A 296 -28.83 2.70 -16.94
CA LEU A 296 -28.59 3.73 -15.93
C LEU A 296 -29.58 4.88 -16.12
N THR A 297 -30.22 5.28 -15.03
CA THR A 297 -31.16 6.41 -14.99
C THR A 297 -30.85 7.31 -13.79
N LEU A 298 -31.35 8.54 -13.84
CA LEU A 298 -31.34 9.47 -12.71
C LEU A 298 -32.73 9.54 -12.10
N ASN A 299 -32.81 9.64 -10.77
CA ASN A 299 -34.07 10.00 -10.10
C ASN A 299 -34.23 11.54 -10.07
N ASP A 300 -35.36 12.00 -9.55
CA ASP A 300 -35.69 13.44 -9.47
C ASP A 300 -34.72 14.23 -8.57
N GLU A 301 -33.96 13.54 -7.70
CA GLU A 301 -32.94 14.10 -6.82
C GLU A 301 -31.54 14.13 -7.46
N GLY A 302 -31.40 13.63 -8.70
CA GLY A 302 -30.13 13.56 -9.42
C GLY A 302 -29.24 12.39 -9.00
N VAL A 303 -29.78 11.38 -8.29
CA VAL A 303 -29.04 10.18 -7.89
C VAL A 303 -29.04 9.18 -9.05
N ILE A 304 -27.84 8.63 -9.36
CA ILE A 304 -27.70 7.58 -10.37
C ILE A 304 -28.24 6.27 -9.81
N GLY A 305 -29.02 5.56 -10.60
CA GLY A 305 -29.57 4.27 -10.25
C GLY A 305 -30.05 3.48 -11.43
N VAL A 306 -30.64 2.34 -11.16
CA VAL A 306 -31.30 1.47 -12.15
C VAL A 306 -32.74 1.19 -11.72
N ARG A 307 -33.58 0.84 -12.67
CA ARG A 307 -34.91 0.36 -12.37
C ARG A 307 -34.91 -1.15 -12.38
N VAL A 308 -35.35 -1.73 -11.26
CA VAL A 308 -35.46 -3.18 -11.10
C VAL A 308 -36.92 -3.59 -11.02
N VAL A 309 -37.21 -4.82 -11.45
CA VAL A 309 -38.53 -5.42 -11.28
C VAL A 309 -38.64 -6.03 -9.87
N ASN A 310 -39.68 -5.67 -9.16
CA ASN A 310 -40.02 -6.24 -7.86
C ASN A 310 -41.46 -6.77 -7.91
N GLY A 311 -41.59 -8.06 -8.15
CA GLY A 311 -42.89 -8.68 -8.47
C GLY A 311 -43.44 -8.19 -9.83
N GLU A 312 -44.57 -7.50 -9.81
CA GLU A 312 -45.20 -6.92 -11.01
C GLU A 312 -44.93 -5.42 -11.17
N THR A 313 -44.12 -4.82 -10.31
CA THR A 313 -43.90 -3.37 -10.29
C THR A 313 -42.42 -3.02 -10.45
N ALA A 314 -42.16 -1.84 -11.00
CA ALA A 314 -40.80 -1.31 -11.07
C ALA A 314 -40.43 -0.55 -9.79
N LYS A 315 -39.17 -0.68 -9.38
CA LYS A 315 -38.56 0.02 -8.27
C LYS A 315 -37.25 0.66 -8.70
N PHE A 316 -37.01 1.91 -8.31
CA PHE A 316 -35.69 2.54 -8.45
C PHE A 316 -34.74 2.06 -7.38
N MET A 317 -33.53 1.65 -7.76
CA MET A 317 -32.46 1.25 -6.88
C MET A 317 -31.23 2.11 -7.15
N PRO A 318 -30.75 2.89 -6.16
CA PRO A 318 -29.51 3.63 -6.31
C PRO A 318 -28.34 2.67 -6.44
N VAL A 319 -27.42 2.99 -7.34
CA VAL A 319 -26.21 2.19 -7.59
C VAL A 319 -24.95 3.06 -7.59
N ASN A 320 -23.82 2.46 -7.23
CA ASN A 320 -22.53 3.10 -7.40
C ASN A 320 -21.81 2.47 -8.58
N ILE A 321 -21.34 3.31 -9.51
CA ILE A 321 -20.54 2.86 -10.64
C ILE A 321 -19.17 2.42 -10.11
N ILE A 322 -18.83 1.15 -10.34
CA ILE A 322 -17.57 0.55 -9.95
C ILE A 322 -16.51 0.76 -11.03
N ASN A 323 -16.83 0.43 -12.27
CA ASN A 323 -15.91 0.50 -13.40
C ASN A 323 -16.70 0.64 -14.71
N GLU A 324 -16.09 1.26 -15.71
CA GLU A 324 -16.61 1.36 -17.08
C GLU A 324 -15.78 0.46 -17.99
N THR A 325 -16.45 -0.33 -18.81
CA THR A 325 -15.84 -1.22 -19.80
C THR A 325 -16.51 -1.04 -21.16
N SER A 326 -15.93 -1.61 -22.23
CA SER A 326 -16.54 -1.64 -23.55
C SER A 326 -17.93 -2.30 -23.56
N ASP A 327 -18.18 -3.21 -22.64
CA ASP A 327 -19.38 -4.03 -22.58
C ASP A 327 -20.48 -3.43 -21.69
N GLY A 328 -20.17 -2.34 -20.96
CA GLY A 328 -21.09 -1.65 -20.06
C GLY A 328 -20.46 -1.15 -18.77
N PHE A 329 -21.31 -0.86 -17.79
CA PHE A 329 -20.90 -0.40 -16.46
C PHE A 329 -21.01 -1.52 -15.43
N TRP A 330 -19.95 -1.70 -14.65
CA TRP A 330 -20.02 -2.47 -13.43
C TRP A 330 -20.58 -1.59 -12.31
N VAL A 331 -21.66 -2.05 -11.69
CA VAL A 331 -22.34 -1.31 -10.62
C VAL A 331 -22.48 -2.14 -9.35
N SER A 332 -22.39 -1.50 -8.18
CA SER A 332 -22.72 -2.09 -6.87
C SER A 332 -23.98 -1.44 -6.29
N GLY A 333 -24.53 -2.06 -5.25
CA GLY A 333 -25.75 -1.59 -4.59
C GLY A 333 -26.98 -2.46 -4.89
N LEU A 334 -26.83 -3.46 -5.75
CA LEU A 334 -27.85 -4.49 -6.01
C LEU A 334 -27.54 -5.76 -5.19
N GLY A 335 -28.51 -6.62 -4.98
CA GLY A 335 -28.34 -7.91 -4.28
C GLY A 335 -27.50 -8.91 -5.09
N GLU A 336 -27.48 -10.18 -4.67
CA GLU A 336 -26.76 -11.25 -5.42
C GLU A 336 -27.33 -11.46 -6.83
N THR A 337 -28.64 -11.25 -6.99
CA THR A 337 -29.34 -11.30 -8.28
C THR A 337 -30.26 -10.09 -8.40
N ALA A 338 -30.36 -9.52 -9.59
CA ALA A 338 -31.23 -8.38 -9.89
C ALA A 338 -31.87 -8.55 -11.27
N GLU A 339 -33.14 -8.21 -11.36
CA GLU A 339 -33.90 -8.12 -12.60
C GLU A 339 -33.95 -6.66 -13.05
N VAL A 340 -33.01 -6.25 -13.89
CA VAL A 340 -32.79 -4.85 -14.26
C VAL A 340 -33.50 -4.54 -15.57
N ILE A 341 -34.28 -3.48 -15.61
CA ILE A 341 -34.95 -2.99 -16.81
C ILE A 341 -33.91 -2.32 -17.72
N VAL A 342 -33.69 -2.86 -18.89
CA VAL A 342 -32.70 -2.36 -19.87
C VAL A 342 -33.31 -1.63 -21.05
N VAL A 343 -34.62 -1.86 -21.31
CA VAL A 343 -35.39 -1.12 -22.31
C VAL A 343 -36.76 -0.77 -21.73
N GLY A 344 -37.22 0.48 -21.95
CA GLY A 344 -38.46 0.98 -21.42
C GLY A 344 -38.35 1.67 -20.06
N GLN A 345 -37.15 1.79 -19.48
CA GLN A 345 -36.88 2.38 -18.18
C GLN A 345 -37.33 3.85 -18.06
N GLU A 346 -37.36 4.62 -19.16
CA GLU A 346 -37.77 6.02 -19.15
C GLU A 346 -39.30 6.21 -18.99
N TYR A 347 -40.06 5.19 -19.30
CA TYR A 347 -41.54 5.22 -19.25
C TYR A 347 -42.09 4.67 -17.93
N VAL A 348 -41.21 4.26 -17.03
CA VAL A 348 -41.57 3.56 -15.79
C VAL A 348 -41.12 4.37 -14.59
N VAL A 349 -42.01 4.66 -13.64
CA VAL A 349 -41.74 5.26 -12.35
C VAL A 349 -41.88 4.20 -11.24
N THR A 350 -41.34 4.46 -10.07
CA THR A 350 -41.46 3.55 -8.93
C THR A 350 -42.93 3.27 -8.60
N GLY A 351 -43.29 1.99 -8.42
CA GLY A 351 -44.67 1.53 -8.18
C GLY A 351 -45.47 1.26 -9.44
N ARG A 352 -44.97 1.58 -10.64
CA ARG A 352 -45.69 1.32 -11.92
C ARG A 352 -45.71 -0.17 -12.23
N ARG A 353 -46.88 -0.71 -12.61
CA ARG A 353 -47.00 -2.08 -13.12
C ARG A 353 -46.31 -2.22 -14.46
N VAL A 354 -45.58 -3.33 -14.64
CA VAL A 354 -44.78 -3.66 -15.81
C VAL A 354 -45.11 -5.04 -16.34
N THR A 355 -45.10 -5.16 -17.66
CA THR A 355 -45.12 -6.48 -18.34
C THR A 355 -43.69 -6.80 -18.78
N VAL A 356 -43.14 -7.86 -18.22
CA VAL A 356 -41.72 -8.22 -18.38
C VAL A 356 -41.52 -9.11 -19.61
N THR A 357 -40.55 -8.74 -20.44
CA THR A 357 -39.94 -9.61 -21.45
C THR A 357 -38.48 -9.76 -21.13
N TYR A 358 -37.98 -10.98 -21.01
CA TYR A 358 -36.58 -11.22 -20.68
C TYR A 358 -35.69 -11.14 -21.93
N GLN A 359 -34.59 -10.45 -21.82
CA GLN A 359 -33.54 -10.49 -22.84
C GLN A 359 -32.92 -11.89 -22.81
N GLN A 360 -32.81 -12.56 -23.95
CA GLN A 360 -32.07 -13.81 -24.09
C GLN A 360 -30.58 -13.47 -23.95
N ASP A 361 -29.87 -14.18 -23.08
CA ASP A 361 -28.40 -14.10 -22.99
C ASP A 361 -27.82 -14.55 -24.35
N GLU A 362 -27.21 -13.63 -25.08
CA GLU A 362 -26.26 -14.02 -26.13
C GLU A 362 -24.98 -14.48 -25.39
N SER A 363 -24.80 -15.80 -25.33
CA SER A 363 -23.63 -16.50 -24.76
C SER A 363 -22.39 -16.27 -25.59
#